data_d0fd711369f9d7b97d42124016fe7b76
#
_entry.id   d0fd711369f9d7b97d42124016fe7b76
#
_cell.length_a   1.000
_cell.length_b   1.000
_cell.length_c   1.000
_cell.angle_alpha   90.00
_cell.angle_beta   90.00
_cell.angle_gamma   90.00
#
_symmetry.space_group_name_H-M   'P 1'
#
loop_
_entity.id
_entity.type
_entity.pdbx_description
1 polymer ?
#
loop_
_entity_poly.entity_id
_entity_poly.type
_entity_poly.pdbx_seq_one_letter_code
_entity_poly.pdbx_strand_id
1 'polypeptide(L)'
;APRDVTPEATLAVADKVMPGFGEQMRQISLRFVPTAILSRQVAVIRDKSLIINLPGQPKSIQETLGGLKDAQGQSLVDGIFAAVPYCVDLIGGPYLETRDEFCKAFRPKNAIKRQP
;
A
#
# COMPACT_ATOMS: atom_id res chain seq x y z
N ALA A 1 5.88 -17.17 8.07
CA ALA A 1 6.23 -18.09 9.15
C ALA A 1 5.02 -18.93 9.54
N PRO A 2 5.22 -20.17 10.00
CA PRO A 2 4.07 -21.00 10.38
C PRO A 2 3.18 -20.42 11.48
N ARG A 3 3.74 -19.51 12.28
CA ARG A 3 2.99 -18.85 13.37
C ARG A 3 2.37 -17.53 12.93
N ASP A 4 2.61 -17.10 11.71
CA ASP A 4 2.07 -15.85 11.22
C ASP A 4 0.62 -16.05 10.83
N VAL A 5 -0.29 -15.52 11.64
CA VAL A 5 -1.73 -15.60 11.42
C VAL A 5 -2.33 -14.24 11.05
N THR A 6 -1.48 -13.21 10.87
CA THR A 6 -1.96 -11.85 10.54
C THR A 6 -2.78 -11.83 9.25
N PRO A 7 -2.36 -12.46 8.14
CA PRO A 7 -3.19 -12.45 6.93
C PRO A 7 -4.57 -13.09 7.16
N GLU A 8 -4.63 -14.21 7.87
CA GLU A 8 -5.89 -14.89 8.14
C GLU A 8 -6.81 -14.02 9.00
N ALA A 9 -6.26 -13.36 10.03
CA ALA A 9 -7.04 -12.47 10.88
C ALA A 9 -7.56 -11.27 10.10
N THR A 10 -6.74 -10.70 9.22
CA THR A 10 -7.14 -9.57 8.37
C THR A 10 -8.22 -9.99 7.39
N LEU A 11 -8.07 -11.14 6.74
CA LEU A 11 -9.06 -11.65 5.80
C LEU A 11 -10.38 -11.96 6.50
N ALA A 12 -10.34 -12.40 7.75
CA ALA A 12 -11.53 -12.74 8.51
C ALA A 12 -12.45 -11.53 8.76
N VAL A 13 -11.91 -10.32 8.81
CA VAL A 13 -12.71 -9.11 9.03
C VAL A 13 -12.99 -8.34 7.74
N ALA A 14 -12.52 -8.83 6.60
CA ALA A 14 -12.61 -8.12 5.32
C ALA A 14 -14.04 -8.13 4.77
N ASP A 15 -14.49 -6.97 4.29
CA ASP A 15 -15.63 -6.90 3.40
C ASP A 15 -15.19 -7.18 1.96
N LYS A 16 -14.01 -6.67 1.58
CA LYS A 16 -13.40 -6.88 0.26
C LYS A 16 -11.90 -7.03 0.37
N VAL A 17 -11.33 -7.89 -0.46
CA VAL A 17 -9.88 -8.03 -0.59
C VAL A 17 -9.39 -7.08 -1.68
N MET A 18 -8.27 -6.42 -1.42
CA MET A 18 -7.63 -5.49 -2.36
C MET A 18 -6.28 -6.07 -2.79
N PRO A 19 -6.26 -7.02 -3.74
CA PRO A 19 -5.05 -7.79 -4.02
C PRO A 19 -3.90 -6.96 -4.61
N GLY A 20 -4.19 -5.85 -5.28
CA GLY A 20 -3.16 -5.02 -5.91
C GLY A 20 -2.13 -4.48 -4.93
N PHE A 21 -2.53 -4.20 -3.69
CA PHE A 21 -1.58 -3.74 -2.67
C PHE A 21 -0.53 -4.81 -2.36
N GLY A 22 -0.96 -6.05 -2.16
CA GLY A 22 -0.04 -7.15 -1.92
C GLY A 22 0.87 -7.42 -3.11
N GLU A 23 0.33 -7.34 -4.31
CA GLU A 23 1.10 -7.50 -5.55
C GLU A 23 2.20 -6.44 -5.63
N GLN A 24 1.87 -5.18 -5.38
CA GLN A 24 2.84 -4.09 -5.46
C GLN A 24 3.90 -4.21 -4.36
N MET A 25 3.50 -4.56 -3.15
CA MET A 25 4.44 -4.77 -2.05
C MET A 25 5.45 -5.88 -2.39
N ARG A 26 4.97 -6.98 -2.96
CA ARG A 26 5.87 -8.08 -3.37
C ARG A 26 6.79 -7.66 -4.50
N GLN A 27 6.32 -6.90 -5.47
CA GLN A 27 7.17 -6.42 -6.57
C GLN A 27 8.31 -5.55 -6.06
N ILE A 28 8.03 -4.67 -5.11
CA ILE A 28 9.06 -3.83 -4.50
C ILE A 28 10.10 -4.70 -3.81
N SER A 29 9.66 -5.63 -2.98
CA SER A 29 10.55 -6.50 -2.21
C SER A 29 11.36 -7.45 -3.10
N LEU A 30 10.79 -7.88 -4.23
CA LEU A 30 11.48 -8.77 -5.17
C LEU A 30 12.72 -8.12 -5.80
N ARG A 31 12.82 -6.80 -5.77
CA ARG A 31 14.03 -6.13 -6.23
C ARG A 31 15.23 -6.38 -5.34
N PHE A 32 15.01 -6.83 -4.11
CA PHE A 32 16.05 -7.04 -3.12
C PHE A 32 16.28 -8.51 -2.79
N VAL A 33 15.20 -9.29 -2.68
CA VAL A 33 15.30 -10.69 -2.28
C VAL A 33 14.30 -11.54 -3.06
N PRO A 34 14.74 -12.70 -3.62
CA PRO A 34 13.82 -13.56 -4.38
C PRO A 34 12.78 -14.23 -3.51
N THR A 35 13.03 -14.37 -2.21
CA THR A 35 12.08 -14.99 -1.29
C THR A 35 10.86 -14.09 -0.99
N ALA A 36 10.84 -12.87 -1.52
CA ALA A 36 9.66 -12.01 -1.40
C ALA A 36 8.41 -12.63 -2.01
N ILE A 37 8.53 -13.59 -2.94
CA ILE A 37 7.36 -14.30 -3.46
C ILE A 37 6.62 -15.09 -2.38
N LEU A 38 7.28 -15.39 -1.26
CA LEU A 38 6.67 -16.09 -0.14
C LEU A 38 5.88 -15.15 0.79
N SER A 39 5.94 -13.85 0.56
CA SER A 39 5.23 -12.88 1.37
C SER A 39 3.72 -13.06 1.23
N ARG A 40 3.04 -13.02 2.37
CA ARG A 40 1.60 -13.22 2.45
C ARG A 40 0.85 -11.95 2.86
N GLN A 41 1.49 -10.77 2.71
CA GLN A 41 0.84 -9.51 3.03
C GLN A 41 -0.40 -9.30 2.18
N VAL A 42 -1.48 -8.87 2.82
CA VAL A 42 -2.75 -8.58 2.18
C VAL A 42 -3.21 -7.17 2.55
N ALA A 43 -4.13 -6.65 1.75
CA ALA A 43 -4.87 -5.44 2.08
C ALA A 43 -6.35 -5.71 1.85
N VAL A 44 -7.18 -5.18 2.73
CA VAL A 44 -8.62 -5.39 2.69
C VAL A 44 -9.35 -4.09 3.00
N ILE A 45 -10.62 -4.06 2.66
CA ILE A 45 -11.54 -3.00 3.07
C ILE A 45 -12.50 -3.58 4.08
N ARG A 46 -12.68 -2.88 5.18
CA ARG A 46 -13.71 -3.12 6.15
C ARG A 46 -14.48 -1.81 6.34
N ASP A 47 -15.74 -1.77 5.90
CA ASP A 47 -16.56 -0.57 5.91
C ASP A 47 -15.83 0.61 5.23
N LYS A 48 -15.46 1.64 5.94
CA LYS A 48 -14.74 2.81 5.42
C LYS A 48 -13.25 2.79 5.78
N SER A 49 -12.73 1.63 6.15
CA SER A 49 -11.33 1.47 6.54
C SER A 49 -10.58 0.62 5.53
N LEU A 50 -9.39 1.07 5.19
CA LEU A 50 -8.42 0.28 4.42
C LEU A 50 -7.40 -0.27 5.42
N ILE A 51 -7.28 -1.60 5.46
CA ILE A 51 -6.38 -2.30 6.37
C ILE A 51 -5.30 -2.96 5.54
N ILE A 52 -4.04 -2.64 5.85
CA ILE A 52 -2.89 -3.14 5.08
C ILE A 52 -1.94 -3.84 6.03
N ASN A 53 -1.58 -5.08 5.72
CA ASN A 53 -0.51 -5.78 6.42
C ASN A 53 0.83 -5.35 5.82
N LEU A 54 1.72 -4.88 6.67
CA LEU A 54 3.03 -4.39 6.24
C LEU A 54 4.13 -5.38 6.61
N PRO A 55 5.28 -5.37 5.89
CA PRO A 55 6.43 -6.18 6.30
C PRO A 55 6.97 -5.74 7.66
N GLY A 56 7.61 -6.65 8.39
CA GLY A 56 8.08 -6.37 9.74
C GLY A 56 9.38 -5.58 9.84
N GLN A 57 10.17 -5.50 8.76
CA GLN A 57 11.45 -4.80 8.77
C GLN A 57 11.23 -3.30 8.52
N PRO A 58 11.77 -2.39 9.37
CA PRO A 58 11.53 -0.95 9.19
C PRO A 58 11.92 -0.40 7.83
N LYS A 59 13.05 -0.84 7.27
CA LYS A 59 13.48 -0.41 5.94
C LYS A 59 12.49 -0.86 4.87
N SER A 60 11.98 -2.08 4.98
CA SER A 60 11.00 -2.61 4.04
C SER A 60 9.68 -1.85 4.12
N ILE A 61 9.29 -1.39 5.31
CA ILE A 61 8.09 -0.57 5.47
C ILE A 61 8.23 0.73 4.69
N GLN A 62 9.36 1.43 4.85
CA GLN A 62 9.60 2.68 4.15
C GLN A 62 9.59 2.50 2.63
N GLU A 63 10.24 1.46 2.13
CA GLU A 63 10.30 1.16 0.70
C GLU A 63 8.91 0.79 0.15
N THR A 64 8.17 0.01 0.90
CA THR A 64 6.83 -0.42 0.51
C THR A 64 5.85 0.76 0.43
N LEU A 65 5.88 1.64 1.43
CA LEU A 65 4.98 2.79 1.48
C LEU A 65 5.38 3.87 0.48
N GLY A 66 6.68 4.22 0.43
CA GLY A 66 7.16 5.35 -0.35
C GLY A 66 7.66 5.02 -1.74
N GLY A 67 7.94 3.74 -2.01
CA GLY A 67 8.49 3.31 -3.30
C GLY A 67 9.99 3.45 -3.36
N LEU A 68 10.52 3.25 -4.56
CA LEU A 68 11.95 3.28 -4.82
C LEU A 68 12.26 4.46 -5.73
N LYS A 69 13.35 5.17 -5.42
CA LYS A 69 13.76 6.36 -6.16
C LYS A 69 15.22 6.23 -6.57
N ASP A 70 15.57 6.91 -7.66
CA ASP A 70 16.96 6.97 -8.11
C ASP A 70 17.72 8.06 -7.31
N ALA A 71 19.00 8.27 -7.69
CA ALA A 71 19.86 9.23 -7.00
C ALA A 71 19.35 10.69 -7.13
N GLN A 72 18.53 10.98 -8.14
CA GLN A 72 17.97 12.30 -8.37
C GLN A 72 16.59 12.47 -7.75
N GLY A 73 16.10 11.46 -7.01
CA GLY A 73 14.80 11.51 -6.37
C GLY A 73 13.63 11.17 -7.30
N GLN A 74 13.90 10.73 -8.53
CA GLN A 74 12.86 10.32 -9.45
C GLN A 74 12.33 8.93 -9.07
N SER A 75 11.01 8.76 -9.16
CA SER A 75 10.39 7.48 -8.83
C SER A 75 10.76 6.41 -9.85
N LEU A 76 11.33 5.31 -9.37
CA LEU A 76 11.58 4.10 -10.17
C LEU A 76 10.41 3.14 -10.06
N VAL A 77 9.86 3.00 -8.86
CA VAL A 77 8.71 2.15 -8.58
C VAL A 77 7.87 2.88 -7.54
N ASP A 78 6.59 3.03 -7.81
CA ASP A 78 5.69 3.71 -6.87
C ASP A 78 5.45 2.84 -5.64
N GLY A 79 5.48 3.49 -4.47
CA GLY A 79 5.03 2.86 -3.23
C GLY A 79 3.51 2.77 -3.20
N ILE A 80 2.99 1.98 -2.27
CA ILE A 80 1.54 1.78 -2.17
C ILE A 80 0.81 3.06 -1.76
N PHE A 81 1.48 4.02 -1.11
CA PHE A 81 0.87 5.29 -0.76
C PHE A 81 0.45 6.10 -1.98
N ALA A 82 0.99 5.83 -3.17
CA ALA A 82 0.50 6.47 -4.39
C ALA A 82 -0.99 6.21 -4.61
N ALA A 83 -1.50 5.05 -4.19
CA ALA A 83 -2.89 4.65 -4.40
C ALA A 83 -3.77 4.79 -3.15
N VAL A 84 -3.18 4.98 -1.96
CA VAL A 84 -3.96 4.97 -0.71
C VAL A 84 -4.98 6.11 -0.63
N PRO A 85 -4.63 7.38 -0.91
CA PRO A 85 -5.62 8.45 -0.78
C PRO A 85 -6.84 8.26 -1.69
N TYR A 86 -6.63 7.85 -2.94
CA TYR A 86 -7.77 7.63 -3.83
C TYR A 86 -8.61 6.42 -3.39
N CYS A 87 -7.98 5.36 -2.93
CA CYS A 87 -8.70 4.22 -2.38
C CYS A 87 -9.60 4.64 -1.21
N VAL A 88 -9.07 5.46 -0.31
CA VAL A 88 -9.84 5.97 0.83
C VAL A 88 -10.98 6.88 0.38
N ASP A 89 -10.76 7.70 -0.67
CA ASP A 89 -11.84 8.47 -1.28
C ASP A 89 -12.98 7.56 -1.73
N LEU A 90 -12.64 6.48 -2.44
CA LEU A 90 -13.64 5.58 -3.04
C LEU A 90 -14.49 4.87 -2.00
N ILE A 91 -13.95 4.60 -0.83
CA ILE A 91 -14.72 3.92 0.24
C ILE A 91 -15.40 4.90 1.20
N GLY A 92 -15.32 6.20 0.90
CA GLY A 92 -16.01 7.22 1.70
C GLY A 92 -15.29 7.63 2.96
N GLY A 93 -13.99 7.36 3.08
CA GLY A 93 -13.18 7.81 4.20
C GLY A 93 -12.77 9.28 4.08
N PRO A 94 -11.92 9.76 5.00
CA PRO A 94 -11.50 11.16 5.00
C PRO A 94 -10.61 11.48 3.82
N TYR A 95 -10.56 12.76 3.45
CA TYR A 95 -9.64 13.23 2.42
C TYR A 95 -8.21 13.18 2.96
N LEU A 96 -7.33 12.47 2.26
CA LEU A 96 -5.93 12.30 2.64
C LEU A 96 -5.03 12.90 1.58
N GLU A 97 -3.92 13.46 2.03
CA GLU A 97 -2.85 13.93 1.15
C GLU A 97 -1.54 13.29 1.60
N THR A 98 -0.65 13.03 0.65
CA THR A 98 0.69 12.55 0.93
C THR A 98 1.68 13.70 0.78
N ARG A 99 2.85 13.54 1.39
CA ARG A 99 3.95 14.47 1.14
C ARG A 99 4.66 14.06 -0.14
N ASP A 100 4.73 14.97 -1.10
CA ASP A 100 5.27 14.65 -2.43
C ASP A 100 6.74 14.21 -2.37
N GLU A 101 7.52 14.74 -1.40
CA GLU A 101 8.90 14.32 -1.24
C GLU A 101 9.03 12.85 -0.80
N PHE A 102 7.96 12.29 -0.27
CA PHE A 102 7.93 10.91 0.20
C PHE A 102 7.30 9.98 -0.83
N CYS A 103 6.06 10.29 -1.20
CA CYS A 103 5.31 9.51 -2.19
C CYS A 103 4.18 10.37 -2.71
N LYS A 104 4.23 10.71 -3.99
CA LYS A 104 3.19 11.52 -4.61
C LYS A 104 1.93 10.69 -4.82
N ALA A 105 0.83 11.10 -4.21
CA ALA A 105 -0.46 10.44 -4.40
C ALA A 105 -0.99 10.71 -5.81
N PHE A 106 -1.58 9.67 -6.39
CA PHE A 106 -2.23 9.77 -7.69
C PHE A 106 -3.74 9.77 -7.51
N ARG A 107 -4.40 10.73 -8.16
CA ARG A 107 -5.84 10.71 -8.33
C ARG A 107 -6.16 10.93 -9.80
N PRO A 108 -7.12 10.17 -10.39
CA PRO A 108 -7.52 10.42 -11.77
C PRO A 108 -8.08 11.83 -11.94
N LYS A 109 -7.97 12.38 -13.15
CA LYS A 109 -8.47 13.73 -13.44
C LYS A 109 -9.97 13.89 -13.18
N ASN A 110 -10.71 12.78 -13.33
CA ASN A 110 -12.15 12.76 -13.11
C ASN A 110 -12.53 12.43 -11.66
N ALA A 111 -11.57 12.34 -10.76
CA ALA A 111 -11.86 12.08 -9.35
C ALA A 111 -12.61 13.28 -8.75
N ILE A 112 -13.55 12.99 -7.84
CA ILE A 112 -14.26 14.01 -7.11
C ILE A 112 -13.28 14.71 -6.17
N LYS A 113 -13.09 16.03 -6.35
CA LYS A 113 -12.24 16.82 -5.48
C LYS A 113 -12.99 17.16 -4.21
N ARG A 114 -12.36 16.90 -3.07
CA ARG A 114 -12.91 17.24 -1.76
C ARG A 114 -11.95 18.17 -1.04
N GLN A 115 -12.51 19.08 -0.23
CA GLN A 115 -11.69 19.93 0.63
C GLN A 115 -11.21 19.12 1.83
N PRO A 116 -9.93 19.28 2.22
CA PRO A 116 -9.40 18.59 3.40
C PRO A 116 -10.16 18.95 4.67
#